data_eea16e7b0129b0ccf55c153ad99487a3
#
_entry.id   eea16e7b0129b0ccf55c153ad99487a3
#
_cell.length_a   1.000
_cell.length_b   1.000
_cell.length_c   1.000
_cell.angle_alpha   90.00
_cell.angle_beta   90.00
_cell.angle_gamma   90.00
#
_symmetry.space_group_name_H-M   'P 1'
#
loop_
_entity.id
_entity.type
_entity.pdbx_description
1 polymer ?
#
loop_
_entity_poly.entity_id
_entity_poly.type
_entity_poly.pdbx_seq_one_letter_code
_entity_poly.pdbx_strand_id
1 'polypeptide(L)'
;DVVQGRSLPRDRCRPLVVGDVSAMEYAAKAAKVVSGVDMKVRAIKAVSEAKYEYGVIDVYDMGIVKAADIPNDPEHPKPFGLGATALGGEAAFQYVKKVIELAMSGEVDATITNALSKEAINMADHHYSGHTEIYADYTKTSKYTMMLAHEELRVVHVSTHVSLREACDRVKKDRVLDVIRIANAGCKAIGIKEPKIAVGGLNPHCGENGMFGREEIEE
;
A
#
# COMPACT_ATOMS: atom_id res chain seq x y z
N ASP A 1 -10.22 9.73 -10.05
CA ASP A 1 -10.79 10.82 -9.25
C ASP A 1 -9.79 11.95 -8.96
N VAL A 2 -8.53 11.67 -8.73
CA VAL A 2 -7.46 12.69 -8.58
C VAL A 2 -7.35 13.57 -9.83
N VAL A 3 -7.70 13.03 -10.99
CA VAL A 3 -7.55 13.65 -12.31
C VAL A 3 -8.75 14.49 -12.72
N GLN A 4 -9.96 14.18 -12.23
CA GLN A 4 -11.17 14.89 -12.59
C GLN A 4 -11.46 16.16 -11.78
N GLY A 5 -10.54 16.58 -10.91
CA GLY A 5 -10.66 17.83 -10.16
C GLY A 5 -11.76 17.83 -9.10
N ARG A 6 -12.31 16.68 -8.75
CA ARG A 6 -13.50 16.62 -7.88
C ARG A 6 -13.23 16.46 -6.40
N SER A 7 -12.00 16.26 -5.91
CA SER A 7 -11.89 16.18 -4.44
C SER A 7 -10.52 16.05 -3.78
N LEU A 8 -9.43 16.22 -4.46
CA LEU A 8 -8.19 16.50 -3.72
C LEU A 8 -7.78 17.92 -4.02
N PRO A 9 -8.01 18.85 -3.09
CA PRO A 9 -7.44 20.17 -3.21
C PRO A 9 -5.92 20.01 -3.37
N ARG A 10 -5.35 20.65 -4.39
CA ARG A 10 -3.88 20.69 -4.62
C ARG A 10 -3.10 21.22 -3.43
N ASP A 11 -3.80 21.87 -2.52
CA ASP A 11 -3.34 22.36 -1.24
C ASP A 11 -3.13 21.25 -0.20
N ARG A 12 -3.63 20.03 -0.43
CA ARG A 12 -3.50 18.89 0.50
C ARG A 12 -2.41 17.91 0.14
N CYS A 13 -2.15 17.66 -1.14
CA CYS A 13 -1.08 16.76 -1.56
C CYS A 13 -0.56 17.09 -2.96
N ARG A 14 0.71 16.74 -3.20
CA ARG A 14 1.42 16.83 -4.48
C ARG A 14 1.82 15.42 -4.90
N PRO A 15 0.96 14.69 -5.65
CA PRO A 15 1.21 13.30 -5.99
C PRO A 15 2.32 13.18 -7.04
N LEU A 16 3.23 12.24 -6.80
CA LEU A 16 4.29 11.83 -7.69
C LEU A 16 4.16 10.31 -7.93
N VAL A 17 4.28 9.88 -9.18
CA VAL A 17 4.28 8.45 -9.52
C VAL A 17 5.71 7.94 -9.58
N VAL A 18 6.00 6.84 -8.92
CA VAL A 18 7.22 6.06 -9.13
C VAL A 18 6.88 4.86 -10.00
N GLY A 19 7.49 4.77 -11.18
CA GLY A 19 7.15 3.76 -12.16
C GLY A 19 7.90 3.95 -13.46
N ASP A 20 7.35 3.43 -14.56
CA ASP A 20 7.91 3.63 -15.90
C ASP A 20 7.02 4.52 -16.74
N VAL A 21 7.63 5.48 -17.40
CA VAL A 21 6.95 6.42 -18.31
C VAL A 21 6.17 5.66 -19.39
N SER A 22 6.76 4.62 -19.99
CA SER A 22 6.11 3.80 -21.01
C SER A 22 4.80 3.16 -20.52
N ALA A 23 4.78 2.64 -19.29
CA ALA A 23 3.59 2.07 -18.69
C ALA A 23 2.53 3.15 -18.40
N MET A 24 2.95 4.31 -17.92
CA MET A 24 2.05 5.43 -17.65
C MET A 24 1.50 6.08 -18.92
N GLU A 25 2.29 6.18 -19.98
CA GLU A 25 1.80 6.63 -21.30
C GLU A 25 0.77 5.68 -21.90
N TYR A 26 1.00 4.36 -21.77
CA TYR A 26 0.02 3.37 -22.14
C TYR A 26 -1.27 3.52 -21.35
N ALA A 27 -1.18 3.64 -20.01
CA ALA A 27 -2.33 3.82 -19.14
C ALA A 27 -3.09 5.13 -19.43
N ALA A 28 -2.38 6.23 -19.74
CA ALA A 28 -2.99 7.50 -20.11
C ALA A 28 -3.76 7.40 -21.44
N LYS A 29 -3.22 6.71 -22.45
CA LYS A 29 -3.92 6.44 -23.71
C LYS A 29 -5.17 5.59 -23.48
N ALA A 30 -5.06 4.51 -22.70
CA ALA A 30 -6.19 3.66 -22.35
C ALA A 30 -7.27 4.43 -21.59
N ALA A 31 -6.89 5.27 -20.61
CA ALA A 31 -7.82 6.11 -19.87
C ALA A 31 -8.55 7.10 -20.77
N LYS A 32 -7.87 7.69 -21.75
CA LYS A 32 -8.49 8.57 -22.74
C LYS A 32 -9.56 7.85 -23.56
N VAL A 33 -9.30 6.63 -24.02
CA VAL A 33 -10.27 5.83 -24.78
C VAL A 33 -11.47 5.44 -23.90
N VAL A 34 -11.25 5.00 -22.67
CA VAL A 34 -12.32 4.47 -21.82
C VAL A 34 -13.13 5.56 -21.14
N SER A 35 -12.50 6.64 -20.69
CA SER A 35 -13.15 7.67 -19.86
C SER A 35 -13.12 9.09 -20.46
N GLY A 36 -12.50 9.28 -21.62
CA GLY A 36 -12.33 10.58 -22.25
C GLY A 36 -11.34 11.51 -21.53
N VAL A 37 -10.68 11.04 -20.48
CA VAL A 37 -9.72 11.84 -19.70
C VAL A 37 -8.38 11.89 -20.44
N ASP A 38 -7.98 13.08 -20.87
CA ASP A 38 -6.70 13.32 -21.57
C ASP A 38 -5.65 13.78 -20.58
N MET A 39 -4.58 12.99 -20.42
CA MET A 39 -3.50 13.26 -19.49
C MET A 39 -2.15 13.16 -20.19
N LYS A 40 -1.24 14.04 -19.81
CA LYS A 40 0.15 14.00 -20.24
C LYS A 40 0.99 13.29 -19.19
N VAL A 41 2.06 12.66 -19.64
CA VAL A 41 3.06 12.03 -18.77
C VAL A 41 4.37 12.80 -18.93
N ARG A 42 5.03 13.11 -17.82
CA ARG A 42 6.34 13.76 -17.79
C ARG A 42 7.32 12.89 -17.02
N ALA A 43 8.40 12.49 -17.69
CA ALA A 43 9.52 11.81 -17.05
C ALA A 43 10.31 12.76 -16.15
N ILE A 44 10.67 12.32 -14.97
CA ILE A 44 11.62 12.97 -14.07
C ILE A 44 12.61 11.97 -13.53
N LYS A 45 13.77 12.40 -13.07
CA LYS A 45 14.81 11.58 -12.44
C LYS A 45 15.08 11.94 -10.98
N ALA A 46 14.52 13.05 -10.52
CA ALA A 46 14.57 13.49 -9.14
C ALA A 46 13.22 14.08 -8.70
N VAL A 47 12.86 13.94 -7.43
CA VAL A 47 11.61 14.48 -6.86
C VAL A 47 11.53 16.01 -7.06
N SER A 48 12.68 16.71 -6.98
CA SER A 48 12.78 18.15 -7.18
C SER A 48 12.44 18.64 -8.60
N GLU A 49 12.39 17.76 -9.59
CA GLU A 49 12.01 18.07 -10.97
C GLU A 49 10.48 18.07 -11.17
N ALA A 50 9.72 17.54 -10.22
CA ALA A 50 8.28 17.45 -10.31
C ALA A 50 7.63 18.85 -10.26
N LYS A 51 6.72 19.14 -11.20
CA LYS A 51 6.04 20.44 -11.32
C LYS A 51 4.60 20.41 -10.83
N TYR A 52 4.03 19.22 -10.67
CA TYR A 52 2.67 19.01 -10.18
C TYR A 52 1.60 19.80 -10.96
N GLU A 53 1.75 19.90 -12.28
CA GLU A 53 0.82 20.61 -13.16
C GLU A 53 -0.48 19.79 -13.33
N TYR A 54 -1.62 20.50 -13.42
CA TYR A 54 -2.89 19.84 -13.68
C TYR A 54 -2.93 19.18 -15.05
N GLY A 55 -3.43 17.94 -15.12
CA GLY A 55 -3.47 17.15 -16.36
C GLY A 55 -2.11 16.57 -16.78
N VAL A 56 -1.09 16.71 -15.94
CA VAL A 56 0.23 16.11 -16.15
C VAL A 56 0.59 15.22 -14.99
N ILE A 57 1.00 13.99 -15.29
CA ILE A 57 1.53 13.03 -14.31
C ILE A 57 3.05 13.12 -14.32
N ASP A 58 3.64 13.56 -13.22
CA ASP A 58 5.08 13.47 -13.01
C ASP A 58 5.44 12.04 -12.62
N VAL A 59 6.32 11.39 -13.39
CA VAL A 59 6.75 10.01 -13.18
C VAL A 59 8.24 9.98 -12.90
N TYR A 60 8.61 9.55 -11.71
CA TYR A 60 9.98 9.15 -11.40
C TYR A 60 10.28 7.88 -12.20
N ASP A 61 10.93 8.06 -13.34
CA ASP A 61 11.08 7.02 -14.34
C ASP A 61 12.18 6.02 -13.98
N MET A 62 11.77 4.78 -13.73
CA MET A 62 12.66 3.66 -13.39
C MET A 62 13.29 2.98 -14.61
N GLY A 63 12.64 3.07 -15.80
CA GLY A 63 13.14 2.52 -17.06
C GLY A 63 13.21 1.00 -17.12
N ILE A 64 12.42 0.29 -16.30
CA ILE A 64 12.41 -1.18 -16.21
C ILE A 64 11.52 -1.78 -17.31
N VAL A 65 10.27 -1.30 -17.42
CA VAL A 65 9.30 -1.76 -18.41
C VAL A 65 9.29 -0.83 -19.60
N LYS A 66 9.46 -1.37 -20.79
CA LYS A 66 9.40 -0.61 -22.05
C LYS A 66 8.05 -0.79 -22.75
N ALA A 67 7.70 0.11 -23.65
CA ALA A 67 6.44 0.01 -24.39
C ALA A 67 6.29 -1.35 -25.13
N ALA A 68 7.40 -1.92 -25.62
CA ALA A 68 7.41 -3.22 -26.29
C ALA A 68 7.11 -4.41 -25.35
N ASP A 69 7.29 -4.23 -24.05
CA ASP A 69 7.04 -5.25 -23.04
C ASP A 69 5.56 -5.32 -22.63
N ILE A 70 4.74 -4.36 -23.07
CA ILE A 70 3.32 -4.26 -22.75
C ILE A 70 2.50 -4.90 -23.88
N PRO A 71 2.02 -6.15 -23.73
CA PRO A 71 1.42 -6.93 -24.81
C PRO A 71 -0.04 -6.57 -25.10
N ASN A 72 -0.43 -5.28 -25.03
CA ASN A 72 -1.80 -4.84 -25.23
C ASN A 72 -1.89 -3.61 -26.13
N ASP A 73 -3.01 -3.56 -26.85
CA ASP A 73 -3.39 -2.39 -27.62
C ASP A 73 -4.07 -1.35 -26.67
N PRO A 74 -3.52 -0.15 -26.49
CA PRO A 74 -4.12 0.86 -25.65
C PRO A 74 -5.45 1.40 -26.18
N GLU A 75 -5.74 1.22 -27.47
CA GLU A 75 -7.01 1.60 -28.11
C GLU A 75 -8.12 0.59 -27.81
N HIS A 76 -7.76 -0.66 -27.53
CA HIS A 76 -8.69 -1.72 -27.12
C HIS A 76 -8.25 -2.37 -25.79
N PRO A 77 -8.20 -1.61 -24.70
CA PRO A 77 -7.66 -2.12 -23.43
C PRO A 77 -8.54 -3.26 -22.90
N LYS A 78 -7.93 -4.40 -22.67
CA LYS A 78 -8.60 -5.49 -21.97
C LYS A 78 -8.55 -5.22 -20.46
N PRO A 79 -9.69 -5.12 -19.78
CA PRO A 79 -9.74 -4.69 -18.36
C PRO A 79 -8.95 -5.57 -17.37
N PHE A 80 -8.59 -6.81 -17.75
CA PHE A 80 -7.99 -7.79 -16.85
C PHE A 80 -6.86 -8.62 -17.51
N GLY A 81 -6.12 -8.10 -18.47
CA GLY A 81 -5.53 -9.00 -19.41
C GLY A 81 -4.02 -9.04 -19.62
N LEU A 82 -3.18 -8.43 -18.78
CA LEU A 82 -1.74 -8.61 -18.97
C LEU A 82 -1.21 -9.87 -18.30
N GLY A 83 -1.95 -10.46 -17.35
CA GLY A 83 -1.49 -11.59 -16.55
C GLY A 83 -0.30 -11.26 -15.65
N ALA A 84 0.10 -12.21 -14.82
CA ALA A 84 1.32 -12.11 -14.03
C ALA A 84 2.54 -12.42 -14.91
N THR A 85 3.57 -11.57 -14.85
CA THR A 85 4.86 -11.79 -15.52
C THR A 85 6.02 -11.50 -14.56
N ALA A 86 7.15 -12.18 -14.73
CA ALA A 86 8.34 -11.95 -13.93
C ALA A 86 8.84 -10.49 -14.07
N LEU A 87 8.83 -9.94 -15.29
CA LEU A 87 9.21 -8.54 -15.52
C LEU A 87 8.29 -7.56 -14.79
N GLY A 88 6.97 -7.78 -14.84
CA GLY A 88 6.00 -6.97 -14.12
C GLY A 88 6.15 -7.09 -12.60
N GLY A 89 6.50 -8.29 -12.11
CA GLY A 89 6.81 -8.55 -10.71
C GLY A 89 8.06 -7.81 -10.24
N GLU A 90 9.14 -7.90 -11.00
CA GLU A 90 10.38 -7.18 -10.75
C GLU A 90 10.15 -5.67 -10.72
N ALA A 91 9.48 -5.13 -11.73
CA ALA A 91 9.18 -3.71 -11.83
C ALA A 91 8.37 -3.23 -10.61
N ALA A 92 7.28 -3.93 -10.29
CA ALA A 92 6.42 -3.59 -9.15
C ALA A 92 7.20 -3.61 -7.82
N PHE A 93 8.07 -4.61 -7.62
CA PHE A 93 8.93 -4.69 -6.45
C PHE A 93 9.91 -3.53 -6.37
N GLN A 94 10.58 -3.19 -7.47
CA GLN A 94 11.53 -2.08 -7.52
C GLN A 94 10.85 -0.73 -7.31
N TYR A 95 9.61 -0.54 -7.78
CA TYR A 95 8.84 0.69 -7.49
C TYR A 95 8.53 0.82 -6.01
N VAL A 96 8.09 -0.26 -5.35
CA VAL A 96 7.84 -0.27 -3.90
C VAL A 96 9.13 0.03 -3.13
N LYS A 97 10.23 -0.60 -3.51
CA LYS A 97 11.54 -0.32 -2.91
C LYS A 97 11.94 1.14 -3.06
N LYS A 98 11.77 1.72 -4.27
CA LYS A 98 12.11 3.12 -4.53
C LYS A 98 11.25 4.09 -3.71
N VAL A 99 9.93 3.88 -3.59
CA VAL A 99 9.11 4.78 -2.75
C VAL A 99 9.49 4.69 -1.27
N ILE A 100 9.91 3.51 -0.78
CA ILE A 100 10.45 3.38 0.58
C ILE A 100 11.75 4.18 0.73
N GLU A 101 12.67 4.08 -0.22
CA GLU A 101 13.93 4.84 -0.23
C GLU A 101 13.66 6.36 -0.18
N LEU A 102 12.76 6.87 -1.03
CA LEU A 102 12.39 8.29 -1.08
C LEU A 102 11.74 8.76 0.24
N ALA A 103 10.93 7.93 0.87
CA ALA A 103 10.34 8.24 2.16
C ALA A 103 11.38 8.24 3.29
N MET A 104 12.28 7.26 3.29
CA MET A 104 13.34 7.16 4.30
C MET A 104 14.38 8.28 4.18
N SER A 105 14.62 8.79 2.96
CA SER A 105 15.48 9.96 2.74
C SER A 105 14.80 11.30 3.06
N GLY A 106 13.48 11.30 3.28
CA GLY A 106 12.70 12.52 3.54
C GLY A 106 12.39 13.33 2.28
N GLU A 107 12.55 12.76 1.10
CA GLU A 107 12.20 13.42 -0.17
C GLU A 107 10.70 13.44 -0.44
N VAL A 108 9.95 12.54 0.20
CA VAL A 108 8.48 12.50 0.17
C VAL A 108 7.93 12.33 1.58
N ASP A 109 6.75 12.92 1.84
CA ASP A 109 6.12 12.92 3.17
C ASP A 109 5.32 11.66 3.46
N ALA A 110 4.83 10.99 2.43
CA ALA A 110 4.02 9.78 2.53
C ALA A 110 4.11 8.95 1.25
N THR A 111 3.78 7.68 1.36
CA THR A 111 3.72 6.75 0.24
C THR A 111 2.31 6.16 0.11
N ILE A 112 1.87 5.96 -1.14
CA ILE A 112 0.62 5.28 -1.49
C ILE A 112 0.98 4.17 -2.47
N THR A 113 0.51 2.96 -2.19
CA THR A 113 0.75 1.81 -3.06
C THR A 113 -0.54 1.37 -3.75
N ASN A 114 -0.45 1.04 -5.03
CA ASN A 114 -1.50 0.38 -5.79
C ASN A 114 -1.46 -1.14 -5.57
N ALA A 115 -2.42 -1.85 -6.15
CA ALA A 115 -2.46 -3.31 -6.07
C ALA A 115 -1.14 -3.94 -6.58
N LEU A 116 -0.70 -4.98 -5.87
CA LEU A 116 0.50 -5.78 -6.18
C LEU A 116 0.08 -7.22 -6.45
N SER A 117 0.55 -7.79 -7.56
CA SER A 117 0.37 -9.22 -7.83
C SER A 117 1.41 -10.02 -7.08
N LYS A 118 0.97 -10.80 -6.08
CA LYS A 118 1.84 -11.72 -5.33
C LYS A 118 2.46 -12.78 -6.23
N GLU A 119 1.68 -13.28 -7.20
CA GLU A 119 2.15 -14.22 -8.20
C GLU A 119 3.31 -13.63 -9.01
N ALA A 120 3.14 -12.39 -9.52
CA ALA A 120 4.16 -11.73 -10.35
C ALA A 120 5.47 -11.50 -9.57
N ILE A 121 5.40 -11.00 -8.33
CA ILE A 121 6.62 -10.79 -7.54
C ILE A 121 7.32 -12.11 -7.18
N ASN A 122 6.55 -13.20 -6.95
CA ASN A 122 7.13 -14.53 -6.72
C ASN A 122 7.78 -15.09 -8.01
N MET A 123 7.22 -14.82 -9.19
CA MET A 123 7.86 -15.17 -10.48
C MET A 123 9.18 -14.43 -10.69
N ALA A 124 9.36 -13.27 -10.04
CA ALA A 124 10.59 -12.49 -10.03
C ALA A 124 11.51 -12.82 -8.82
N ASP A 125 11.26 -13.95 -8.15
CA ASP A 125 12.03 -14.43 -6.99
C ASP A 125 11.96 -13.53 -5.75
N HIS A 126 10.92 -12.69 -5.64
CA HIS A 126 10.65 -11.87 -4.45
C HIS A 126 9.54 -12.50 -3.61
N HIS A 127 9.92 -13.19 -2.53
CA HIS A 127 9.01 -13.98 -1.70
C HIS A 127 8.43 -13.17 -0.52
N TYR A 128 7.46 -12.30 -0.82
CA TYR A 128 6.72 -11.51 0.17
C TYR A 128 5.23 -11.78 0.09
N SER A 129 4.55 -11.76 1.24
CA SER A 129 3.08 -11.92 1.30
C SER A 129 2.32 -10.65 0.92
N GLY A 130 2.98 -9.50 0.85
CA GLY A 130 2.40 -8.23 0.43
C GLY A 130 3.29 -7.03 0.70
N HIS A 131 2.74 -5.84 0.52
CA HIS A 131 3.45 -4.58 0.75
C HIS A 131 3.96 -4.44 2.19
N THR A 132 3.15 -4.84 3.17
CA THR A 132 3.46 -4.67 4.61
C THR A 132 4.80 -5.30 4.97
N GLU A 133 5.06 -6.51 4.47
CA GLU A 133 6.31 -7.24 4.73
C GLU A 133 7.49 -6.61 4.00
N ILE A 134 7.27 -6.12 2.76
CA ILE A 134 8.31 -5.38 2.02
C ILE A 134 8.70 -4.12 2.79
N TYR A 135 7.70 -3.33 3.22
CA TYR A 135 7.95 -2.13 4.03
C TYR A 135 8.67 -2.45 5.33
N ALA A 136 8.22 -3.45 6.07
CA ALA A 136 8.85 -3.85 7.32
C ALA A 136 10.31 -4.25 7.14
N ASP A 137 10.61 -5.02 6.10
CA ASP A 137 11.98 -5.44 5.80
C ASP A 137 12.88 -4.26 5.40
N TYR A 138 12.45 -3.43 4.44
CA TYR A 138 13.28 -2.33 3.93
C TYR A 138 13.41 -1.15 4.91
N THR A 139 12.45 -0.97 5.84
CA THR A 139 12.57 0.00 6.95
C THR A 139 13.20 -0.58 8.20
N LYS A 140 13.56 -1.89 8.20
CA LYS A 140 14.08 -2.63 9.36
C LYS A 140 13.16 -2.54 10.58
N THR A 141 11.86 -2.54 10.35
CA THR A 141 10.84 -2.47 11.39
C THR A 141 10.44 -3.86 11.84
N SER A 142 10.77 -4.23 13.07
CA SER A 142 10.46 -5.55 13.64
C SER A 142 9.03 -5.67 14.18
N LYS A 143 8.42 -4.55 14.62
CA LYS A 143 7.10 -4.52 15.23
C LYS A 143 6.17 -3.60 14.42
N TYR A 144 5.24 -4.20 13.71
CA TYR A 144 4.29 -3.49 12.87
C TYR A 144 2.92 -4.17 12.91
N THR A 145 1.92 -3.43 12.47
CA THR A 145 0.58 -3.96 12.26
C THR A 145 -0.15 -3.13 11.19
N MET A 146 -1.27 -3.65 10.70
CA MET A 146 -2.12 -2.97 9.75
C MET A 146 -3.28 -2.28 10.48
N MET A 147 -3.57 -1.03 10.12
CA MET A 147 -4.74 -0.29 10.57
C MET A 147 -5.68 -0.07 9.39
N LEU A 148 -6.93 -0.48 9.54
CA LEU A 148 -8.02 -0.06 8.66
C LEU A 148 -8.68 1.16 9.29
N ALA A 149 -8.76 2.24 8.54
CA ALA A 149 -9.29 3.51 9.02
C ALA A 149 -10.40 4.03 8.11
N HIS A 150 -11.54 4.36 8.71
CA HIS A 150 -12.66 5.01 8.04
C HIS A 150 -13.26 6.04 9.00
N GLU A 151 -13.20 7.31 8.62
CA GLU A 151 -13.69 8.43 9.45
C GLU A 151 -13.18 8.35 10.90
N GLU A 152 -14.08 8.06 11.85
CA GLU A 152 -13.74 7.95 13.28
C GLU A 152 -13.42 6.52 13.73
N LEU A 153 -13.73 5.51 12.91
CA LEU A 153 -13.47 4.11 13.23
C LEU A 153 -12.08 3.70 12.72
N ARG A 154 -11.27 3.17 13.61
CA ARG A 154 -9.95 2.60 13.30
C ARG A 154 -9.84 1.22 13.90
N VAL A 155 -9.53 0.24 13.09
CA VAL A 155 -9.39 -1.16 13.51
C VAL A 155 -7.95 -1.60 13.27
N VAL A 156 -7.33 -2.17 14.29
CA VAL A 156 -5.96 -2.68 14.24
C VAL A 156 -5.98 -4.16 14.57
N HIS A 157 -5.20 -4.96 13.85
CA HIS A 157 -5.22 -6.40 13.94
C HIS A 157 -4.03 -6.96 14.71
N VAL A 158 -4.26 -7.96 15.55
CA VAL A 158 -3.20 -8.72 16.23
C VAL A 158 -2.43 -9.58 15.21
N SER A 159 -3.15 -10.14 14.23
CA SER A 159 -2.59 -10.89 13.10
C SER A 159 -3.34 -10.62 11.82
N THR A 160 -2.70 -10.83 10.66
CA THR A 160 -3.28 -10.68 9.32
C THR A 160 -2.81 -11.81 8.42
N HIS A 161 -3.62 -12.17 7.41
CA HIS A 161 -3.28 -13.13 6.36
C HIS A 161 -2.86 -14.52 6.85
N VAL A 162 -3.49 -15.00 7.91
CA VAL A 162 -3.26 -16.33 8.50
C VAL A 162 -4.56 -17.12 8.59
N SER A 163 -4.46 -18.43 8.77
CA SER A 163 -5.64 -19.26 9.05
C SER A 163 -6.28 -18.87 10.39
N LEU A 164 -7.58 -19.14 10.55
CA LEU A 164 -8.27 -18.84 11.81
C LEU A 164 -7.61 -19.55 13.01
N ARG A 165 -7.16 -20.79 12.83
CA ARG A 165 -6.43 -21.55 13.89
C ARG A 165 -5.13 -20.84 14.26
N GLU A 166 -4.34 -20.47 13.28
CA GLU A 166 -3.10 -19.74 13.51
C GLU A 166 -3.35 -18.34 14.12
N ALA A 167 -4.46 -17.69 13.78
CA ALA A 167 -4.83 -16.41 14.39
C ALA A 167 -5.04 -16.56 15.90
N CYS A 168 -5.70 -17.64 16.35
CA CYS A 168 -5.84 -17.96 17.78
C CYS A 168 -4.47 -18.18 18.44
N ASP A 169 -3.58 -18.93 17.80
CA ASP A 169 -2.24 -19.22 18.33
C ASP A 169 -1.36 -17.95 18.45
N ARG A 170 -1.65 -16.92 17.62
CA ARG A 170 -0.94 -15.63 17.62
C ARG A 170 -1.44 -14.65 18.67
N VAL A 171 -2.55 -14.92 19.33
CA VAL A 171 -3.03 -14.10 20.44
C VAL A 171 -2.16 -14.43 21.66
N LYS A 172 -1.17 -13.57 21.90
CA LYS A 172 -0.23 -13.63 23.00
C LYS A 172 -0.13 -12.26 23.65
N LYS A 173 -0.04 -12.24 24.98
CA LYS A 173 0.01 -11.02 25.81
C LYS A 173 0.98 -9.98 25.23
N ASP A 174 2.22 -10.39 24.94
CA ASP A 174 3.23 -9.46 24.42
C ASP A 174 2.85 -8.89 23.06
N ARG A 175 2.27 -9.74 22.18
CA ARG A 175 1.82 -9.29 20.87
C ARG A 175 0.63 -8.33 20.95
N VAL A 176 -0.34 -8.63 21.79
CA VAL A 176 -1.50 -7.75 22.03
C VAL A 176 -1.03 -6.41 22.57
N LEU A 177 -0.12 -6.40 23.55
CA LEU A 177 0.46 -5.19 24.10
C LEU A 177 1.24 -4.36 23.06
N ASP A 178 2.03 -5.02 22.20
CA ASP A 178 2.72 -4.35 21.11
C ASP A 178 1.74 -3.68 20.14
N VAL A 179 0.67 -4.38 19.76
CA VAL A 179 -0.38 -3.83 18.87
C VAL A 179 -1.07 -2.62 19.50
N ILE A 180 -1.40 -2.68 20.79
CA ILE A 180 -1.98 -1.54 21.52
C ILE A 180 -1.03 -0.32 21.48
N ARG A 181 0.26 -0.54 21.74
CA ARG A 181 1.28 0.52 21.71
C ARG A 181 1.43 1.13 20.32
N ILE A 182 1.49 0.29 19.27
CA ILE A 182 1.56 0.73 17.88
C ILE A 182 0.30 1.51 17.50
N ALA A 183 -0.88 1.01 17.87
CA ALA A 183 -2.15 1.70 17.63
C ALA A 183 -2.19 3.08 18.28
N ASN A 184 -1.77 3.18 19.55
CA ASN A 184 -1.69 4.44 20.26
C ASN A 184 -0.71 5.43 19.60
N ALA A 185 0.47 4.97 19.24
CA ALA A 185 1.46 5.80 18.56
C ALA A 185 0.97 6.24 17.17
N GLY A 186 0.39 5.32 16.38
CA GLY A 186 -0.19 5.62 15.07
C GLY A 186 -1.32 6.64 15.14
N CYS A 187 -2.24 6.47 16.09
CA CYS A 187 -3.32 7.44 16.31
C CYS A 187 -2.79 8.84 16.67
N LYS A 188 -1.77 8.91 17.50
CA LYS A 188 -1.13 10.19 17.86
C LYS A 188 -0.44 10.85 16.66
N ALA A 189 0.23 10.05 15.83
CA ALA A 189 0.90 10.54 14.62
C ALA A 189 -0.09 11.17 13.62
N ILE A 190 -1.32 10.67 13.55
CA ILE A 190 -2.39 11.25 12.70
C ILE A 190 -3.21 12.33 13.42
N GLY A 191 -2.75 12.85 14.55
CA GLY A 191 -3.32 14.02 15.25
C GLY A 191 -4.33 13.73 16.34
N ILE A 192 -4.58 12.47 16.71
CA ILE A 192 -5.48 12.11 17.82
C ILE A 192 -4.69 12.21 19.13
N LYS A 193 -4.93 13.25 19.92
CA LYS A 193 -4.14 13.52 21.13
C LYS A 193 -4.29 12.45 22.21
N GLU A 194 -5.51 11.98 22.43
CA GLU A 194 -5.87 11.01 23.47
C GLU A 194 -6.66 9.84 22.87
N PRO A 195 -5.97 8.88 22.23
CA PRO A 195 -6.64 7.73 21.63
C PRO A 195 -7.32 6.87 22.71
N LYS A 196 -8.59 6.55 22.50
CA LYS A 196 -9.31 5.56 23.31
C LYS A 196 -9.28 4.23 22.55
N ILE A 197 -8.61 3.25 23.15
CA ILE A 197 -8.40 1.94 22.52
C ILE A 197 -9.23 0.91 23.26
N ALA A 198 -10.18 0.29 22.58
CA ALA A 198 -10.91 -0.87 23.05
C ALA A 198 -10.27 -2.14 22.46
N VAL A 199 -10.13 -3.17 23.24
CA VAL A 199 -9.64 -4.49 22.83
C VAL A 199 -10.83 -5.44 22.81
N GLY A 200 -11.13 -6.02 21.65
CA GLY A 200 -12.16 -7.04 21.50
C GLY A 200 -11.67 -8.39 22.05
N GLY A 201 -12.56 -9.15 22.70
CA GLY A 201 -12.25 -10.52 23.06
C GLY A 201 -12.08 -11.42 21.85
N LEU A 202 -11.29 -12.48 21.99
CA LEU A 202 -11.12 -13.52 20.99
C LEU A 202 -12.33 -14.46 20.98
N ASN A 203 -12.76 -14.86 22.17
CA ASN A 203 -13.85 -15.82 22.35
C ASN A 203 -15.22 -15.13 22.56
N PRO A 204 -16.32 -15.81 22.26
CA PRO A 204 -17.65 -15.30 22.60
C PRO A 204 -17.74 -14.95 24.09
N HIS A 205 -18.38 -13.83 24.40
CA HIS A 205 -18.51 -13.32 25.79
C HIS A 205 -17.19 -13.20 26.55
N CYS A 206 -16.08 -12.93 25.83
CA CYS A 206 -14.72 -12.88 26.39
C CYS A 206 -14.38 -14.16 27.20
N GLY A 207 -14.74 -15.33 26.65
CA GLY A 207 -14.45 -16.63 27.22
C GLY A 207 -15.39 -17.09 28.34
N GLU A 208 -16.35 -16.25 28.81
CA GLU A 208 -17.32 -16.55 29.87
C GLU A 208 -16.66 -17.30 31.07
N ASN A 209 -15.70 -16.65 31.72
CA ASN A 209 -14.89 -17.21 32.80
C ASN A 209 -14.18 -18.54 32.43
N GLY A 210 -13.82 -18.72 31.17
CA GLY A 210 -13.12 -19.89 30.67
C GLY A 210 -14.01 -21.00 30.11
N MET A 211 -15.32 -20.78 30.03
CA MET A 211 -16.27 -21.76 29.44
C MET A 211 -16.07 -21.93 27.95
N PHE A 212 -15.77 -20.85 27.22
CA PHE A 212 -15.61 -20.83 25.76
C PHE A 212 -14.15 -20.65 25.29
N GLY A 213 -13.21 -20.67 26.22
CA GLY A 213 -11.79 -20.47 26.00
C GLY A 213 -11.16 -19.71 27.16
N ARG A 214 -9.87 -19.79 27.29
CA ARG A 214 -9.13 -19.19 28.42
C ARG A 214 -8.14 -18.10 28.01
N GLU A 215 -8.08 -17.77 26.70
CA GLU A 215 -7.13 -16.83 26.15
C GLU A 215 -7.26 -15.45 26.83
N GLU A 216 -8.48 -14.98 27.11
CA GLU A 216 -8.70 -13.69 27.77
C GLU A 216 -8.29 -13.69 29.25
N ILE A 217 -8.03 -14.84 29.83
CA ILE A 217 -7.58 -15.00 31.22
C ILE A 217 -6.06 -15.20 31.28
N GLU A 218 -5.50 -15.92 30.30
CA GLU A 218 -4.11 -16.39 30.33
C GLU A 218 -3.17 -15.50 29.53
N GLU A 219 -3.71 -14.78 28.54
CA GLU A 219 -2.97 -13.90 27.63
C GLU A 219 -3.36 -12.42 27.82
#